data_80ca6c51e9b5cd4a38219d79130d6264
#
_entry.id   80ca6c51e9b5cd4a38219d79130d6264
#
_cell.length_a   1.000
_cell.length_b   1.000
_cell.length_c   1.000
_cell.angle_alpha   90.00
_cell.angle_beta   90.00
_cell.angle_gamma   90.00
#
_symmetry.space_group_name_H-M   'P 1'
#
loop_
_entity.id
_entity.type
_entity.pdbx_description
1 polymer ?
#
loop_
_entity_poly.entity_id
_entity_poly.type
_entity_poly.pdbx_seq_one_letter_code
_entity_poly.pdbx_strand_id
1 'polypeptide(L)'
;MFAVAALSSLSLPSMSRTKPERKGVSKKVIVVGAGLAGLSAAYELAQMGHDVTILEARMRPGGRVYTLREPFPDGLYAEAGGMFVNDSYVHLMRYAEKFELSLDLLGSNPLHPDLAHLYYIRGNLLKVKRGQKVEWPLDLTPEEKLSGLIGMQGKYFSLPNDLGDPTEPGWPTEAAKKYDQMTYSEFLRSRGASRGAVDLLRLGNLDIFGDGPDAFSALYFLRFFAAFLKSSDANPSSRRYVIKGGSDLLPKAFAASLTRRIYYGAPVVRIERRGQSVRVIFKQADAHQELVCDRLVCAIPFSVLKHIEISPPFSTGKQQAIEQLPYTSVARVYLQSRKRFWIDDRVEGYAVADLPINRVIDHPLQQPGTRGILEANLVGPEARRVTAMNEGERISFALQQVGKIHPRIGENFEGGLSKCWDEDEWARGAYSWFKPGQVSSLVPHIARVEGRVHFAGEHTSAWTASMEGALESGNRVAIEINEAP
;
A
#
# COMPACT_ATOMS: atom_id res chain seq x y z
N MET A 1 17.73 15.40 24.14
CA MET A 1 16.96 15.75 25.35
C MET A 1 15.57 16.11 24.88
N PHE A 2 14.63 15.14 24.80
CA PHE A 2 13.21 15.40 24.64
C PHE A 2 12.48 14.68 25.76
N ALA A 3 11.74 15.47 26.50
CA ALA A 3 11.09 15.13 27.75
C ALA A 3 10.07 14.00 27.56
N VAL A 4 10.04 13.08 28.51
CA VAL A 4 8.93 12.17 28.76
C VAL A 4 7.74 13.04 29.18
N ALA A 5 6.78 13.21 28.29
CA ALA A 5 5.49 13.82 28.60
C ALA A 5 4.46 12.71 28.82
N ALA A 6 3.74 12.85 29.90
CA ALA A 6 2.73 11.95 30.43
C ALA A 6 1.67 11.55 29.41
N LEU A 7 1.18 10.32 29.56
CA LEU A 7 -0.04 9.81 28.97
C LEU A 7 -1.23 10.73 29.27
N SER A 8 -1.49 11.68 28.39
CA SER A 8 -2.77 12.35 28.28
C SER A 8 -3.51 11.73 27.11
N SER A 9 -4.67 11.17 27.38
CA SER A 9 -5.65 10.72 26.41
C SER A 9 -5.95 11.89 25.44
N LEU A 10 -5.32 11.89 24.28
CA LEU A 10 -5.66 12.80 23.21
C LEU A 10 -7.01 12.35 22.63
N SER A 11 -8.06 13.07 23.02
CA SER A 11 -9.33 13.03 22.33
C SER A 11 -9.08 13.57 20.91
N LEU A 12 -9.15 12.68 19.91
CA LEU A 12 -9.26 13.08 18.51
C LEU A 12 -10.42 14.07 18.36
N PRO A 13 -10.31 15.10 17.51
CA PRO A 13 -11.44 15.98 17.26
C PRO A 13 -12.62 15.11 16.80
N SER A 14 -13.72 15.19 17.55
CA SER A 14 -14.97 14.49 17.26
C SER A 14 -15.48 14.96 15.90
N MET A 15 -15.13 14.21 14.84
CA MET A 15 -15.82 14.38 13.57
C MET A 15 -17.28 14.01 13.80
N SER A 16 -18.17 14.91 13.39
CA SER A 16 -19.62 14.85 13.55
C SER A 16 -20.15 13.42 13.42
N ARG A 17 -20.81 12.92 14.48
CA ARG A 17 -21.47 11.60 14.54
C ARG A 17 -22.79 11.54 13.76
N THR A 18 -23.11 12.52 12.94
CA THR A 18 -24.32 12.50 12.10
C THR A 18 -24.16 11.43 11.03
N LYS A 19 -25.11 10.47 10.98
CA LYS A 19 -25.21 9.54 9.84
C LYS A 19 -25.28 10.39 8.58
N PRO A 20 -24.48 10.06 7.54
CA PRO A 20 -24.60 10.76 6.27
C PRO A 20 -26.02 10.54 5.73
N GLU A 21 -26.72 11.64 5.46
CA GLU A 21 -28.08 11.60 4.92
C GLU A 21 -28.09 11.16 3.47
N ARG A 22 -29.08 10.33 3.13
CA ARG A 22 -29.33 9.98 1.74
C ARG A 22 -29.87 11.21 1.00
N LYS A 23 -29.24 11.54 -0.13
CA LYS A 23 -29.75 12.52 -1.09
C LYS A 23 -30.57 11.78 -2.16
N GLY A 24 -31.86 12.09 -2.25
CA GLY A 24 -32.77 11.50 -3.26
C GLY A 24 -33.25 10.08 -2.94
N VAL A 25 -33.62 9.35 -4.00
CA VAL A 25 -34.16 7.98 -3.90
C VAL A 25 -33.06 6.96 -3.64
N SER A 26 -33.45 5.82 -3.02
CA SER A 26 -32.53 4.69 -2.85
C SER A 26 -32.13 4.12 -4.21
N LYS A 27 -30.85 3.90 -4.42
CA LYS A 27 -30.29 3.32 -5.64
C LYS A 27 -29.87 1.88 -5.37
N LYS A 28 -30.05 1.02 -6.35
CA LYS A 28 -29.46 -0.32 -6.38
C LYS A 28 -28.03 -0.20 -6.88
N VAL A 29 -27.06 -0.52 -6.02
CA VAL A 29 -25.63 -0.39 -6.31
C VAL A 29 -24.94 -1.75 -6.28
N ILE A 30 -24.23 -2.09 -7.34
CA ILE A 30 -23.32 -3.25 -7.33
C ILE A 30 -21.90 -2.73 -7.14
N VAL A 31 -21.16 -3.36 -6.23
CA VAL A 31 -19.73 -3.11 -5.99
C VAL A 31 -18.95 -4.34 -6.46
N VAL A 32 -18.02 -4.15 -7.38
CA VAL A 32 -17.14 -5.21 -7.88
C VAL A 32 -15.81 -5.14 -7.13
N GLY A 33 -15.57 -6.17 -6.30
CA GLY A 33 -14.41 -6.32 -5.44
C GLY A 33 -14.67 -5.97 -3.97
N ALA A 34 -14.37 -6.90 -3.06
CA ALA A 34 -14.39 -6.72 -1.61
C ALA A 34 -13.00 -6.40 -1.03
N GLY A 35 -12.18 -5.61 -1.74
CA GLY A 35 -11.02 -4.92 -1.20
C GLY A 35 -11.45 -3.74 -0.32
N LEU A 36 -10.50 -3.07 0.37
CA LEU A 36 -10.84 -1.94 1.24
C LEU A 36 -11.63 -0.83 0.53
N ALA A 37 -11.32 -0.54 -0.73
CA ALA A 37 -12.06 0.47 -1.50
C ALA A 37 -13.52 0.08 -1.74
N GLY A 38 -13.78 -1.16 -2.16
CA GLY A 38 -15.16 -1.63 -2.37
C GLY A 38 -15.92 -1.79 -1.07
N LEU A 39 -15.27 -2.29 -0.03
CA LEU A 39 -15.89 -2.46 1.29
C LEU A 39 -16.25 -1.12 1.93
N SER A 40 -15.38 -0.10 1.87
CA SER A 40 -15.68 1.22 2.40
C SER A 40 -16.78 1.91 1.59
N ALA A 41 -16.75 1.82 0.25
CA ALA A 41 -17.83 2.34 -0.59
C ALA A 41 -19.19 1.69 -0.25
N ALA A 42 -19.20 0.36 -0.17
CA ALA A 42 -20.42 -0.40 0.16
C ALA A 42 -20.94 -0.07 1.56
N TYR A 43 -20.04 0.06 2.53
CA TYR A 43 -20.39 0.41 3.90
C TYR A 43 -21.05 1.79 3.97
N GLU A 44 -20.42 2.82 3.42
CA GLU A 44 -20.96 4.19 3.45
C GLU A 44 -22.29 4.28 2.68
N LEU A 45 -22.39 3.67 1.49
CA LEU A 45 -23.65 3.61 0.73
C LEU A 45 -24.77 2.92 1.49
N ALA A 46 -24.46 1.81 2.18
CA ALA A 46 -25.45 1.12 3.01
C ALA A 46 -25.88 1.98 4.22
N GLN A 47 -24.96 2.75 4.84
CA GLN A 47 -25.29 3.69 5.91
C GLN A 47 -26.21 4.82 5.42
N MET A 48 -26.07 5.24 4.17
CA MET A 48 -26.96 6.20 3.49
C MET A 48 -28.29 5.58 3.05
N GLY A 49 -28.48 4.26 3.20
CA GLY A 49 -29.75 3.58 2.89
C GLY A 49 -29.91 3.18 1.42
N HIS A 50 -28.81 3.05 0.67
CA HIS A 50 -28.82 2.44 -0.66
C HIS A 50 -28.87 0.91 -0.58
N ASP A 51 -29.43 0.25 -1.62
CA ASP A 51 -29.42 -1.21 -1.75
C ASP A 51 -28.11 -1.65 -2.40
N VAL A 52 -27.21 -2.25 -1.61
CA VAL A 52 -25.84 -2.56 -2.02
C VAL A 52 -25.63 -4.07 -2.09
N THR A 53 -25.03 -4.51 -3.20
CA THR A 53 -24.56 -5.89 -3.39
C THR A 53 -23.07 -5.87 -3.79
N ILE A 54 -22.26 -6.72 -3.18
CA ILE A 54 -20.82 -6.84 -3.47
C ILE A 54 -20.56 -8.18 -4.17
N LEU A 55 -19.81 -8.15 -5.26
CA LEU A 55 -19.31 -9.33 -5.97
C LEU A 55 -17.80 -9.44 -5.74
N GLU A 56 -17.34 -10.49 -5.06
CA GLU A 56 -15.95 -10.76 -4.76
C GLU A 56 -15.52 -12.07 -5.40
N ALA A 57 -14.41 -12.02 -6.15
CA ALA A 57 -13.89 -13.19 -6.86
C ALA A 57 -13.30 -14.25 -5.92
N ARG A 58 -12.70 -13.83 -4.80
CA ARG A 58 -12.12 -14.73 -3.79
C ARG A 58 -13.19 -15.22 -2.80
N MET A 59 -12.80 -16.23 -2.01
CA MET A 59 -13.57 -16.71 -0.87
C MET A 59 -13.29 -15.94 0.43
N ARG A 60 -12.68 -14.76 0.34
CA ARG A 60 -12.33 -13.88 1.46
C ARG A 60 -12.42 -12.41 1.09
N PRO A 61 -12.72 -11.52 2.03
CA PRO A 61 -12.59 -10.08 1.84
C PRO A 61 -11.12 -9.63 1.90
N GLY A 62 -10.86 -8.35 1.60
CA GLY A 62 -9.61 -7.66 1.84
C GLY A 62 -8.73 -7.45 0.60
N GLY A 63 -8.91 -8.26 -0.45
CA GLY A 63 -8.11 -8.13 -1.66
C GLY A 63 -6.60 -8.22 -1.37
N ARG A 64 -5.89 -7.08 -1.53
CA ARG A 64 -4.44 -6.94 -1.27
C ARG A 64 -4.09 -6.68 0.20
N VAL A 65 -5.05 -6.66 1.10
CA VAL A 65 -4.84 -6.75 2.55
C VAL A 65 -5.07 -8.20 2.96
N TYR A 66 -4.00 -8.87 3.34
CA TYR A 66 -4.04 -10.30 3.63
C TYR A 66 -2.98 -10.66 4.68
N THR A 67 -3.41 -11.31 5.75
CA THR A 67 -2.57 -11.80 6.85
C THR A 67 -2.45 -13.32 6.76
N LEU A 68 -1.23 -13.81 6.67
CA LEU A 68 -0.88 -15.22 6.67
C LEU A 68 -0.77 -15.71 8.11
N ARG A 69 -1.48 -16.76 8.46
CA ARG A 69 -1.41 -17.42 9.78
C ARG A 69 -0.83 -18.82 9.66
N GLU A 70 -1.29 -19.56 8.68
CA GLU A 70 -0.69 -20.85 8.34
C GLU A 70 0.53 -20.67 7.41
N PRO A 71 1.59 -21.45 7.56
CA PRO A 71 1.76 -22.57 8.52
C PRO A 71 2.46 -22.17 9.84
N PHE A 72 2.41 -20.91 10.25
CA PHE A 72 3.14 -20.42 11.41
C PHE A 72 2.56 -20.98 12.73
N PRO A 73 3.38 -21.62 13.60
CA PRO A 73 2.93 -22.11 14.90
C PRO A 73 2.78 -20.97 15.92
N ASP A 74 2.30 -21.30 17.12
CA ASP A 74 2.21 -20.42 18.29
C ASP A 74 1.36 -19.16 18.07
N GLY A 75 0.45 -19.18 17.09
CA GLY A 75 -0.36 -18.03 16.74
C GLY A 75 0.39 -16.89 16.04
N LEU A 76 1.61 -17.15 15.57
CA LEU A 76 2.35 -16.20 14.75
C LEU A 76 1.62 -15.92 13.43
N TYR A 77 1.84 -14.73 12.92
CA TYR A 77 1.29 -14.32 11.62
C TYR A 77 2.23 -13.36 10.90
N ALA A 78 2.10 -13.25 9.59
CA ALA A 78 2.82 -12.30 8.78
C ALA A 78 1.89 -11.60 7.78
N GLU A 79 2.20 -10.36 7.44
CA GLU A 79 1.42 -9.61 6.48
C GLU A 79 1.88 -9.88 5.06
N ALA A 80 0.99 -10.42 4.23
CA ALA A 80 1.28 -10.62 2.82
C ALA A 80 1.09 -9.34 1.99
N GLY A 81 0.29 -8.40 2.48
CA GLY A 81 -0.09 -7.19 1.78
C GLY A 81 0.10 -5.90 2.58
N GLY A 82 -0.92 -5.05 2.58
CA GLY A 82 -0.92 -3.81 3.33
C GLY A 82 -0.75 -4.06 4.84
N MET A 83 0.22 -3.36 5.44
CA MET A 83 0.61 -3.59 6.83
C MET A 83 0.65 -2.30 7.65
N PHE A 84 1.36 -1.29 7.16
CA PHE A 84 1.65 -0.09 7.93
C PHE A 84 0.49 0.90 7.93
N VAL A 85 0.24 1.47 9.10
CA VAL A 85 -0.74 2.51 9.36
C VAL A 85 -0.02 3.73 9.91
N ASN A 86 -0.23 4.90 9.33
CA ASN A 86 0.24 6.16 9.89
C ASN A 86 -0.90 6.86 10.64
N ASP A 87 -0.59 7.59 11.69
CA ASP A 87 -1.59 8.40 12.41
C ASP A 87 -2.17 9.54 11.55
N SER A 88 -1.52 9.87 10.44
CA SER A 88 -2.04 10.77 9.41
C SER A 88 -3.07 10.11 8.46
N TYR A 89 -3.32 8.81 8.56
CA TYR A 89 -4.30 8.09 7.74
C TYR A 89 -5.71 8.28 8.32
N VAL A 90 -6.36 9.35 7.90
CA VAL A 90 -7.64 9.82 8.49
C VAL A 90 -8.76 8.78 8.36
N HIS A 91 -8.92 8.18 7.18
CA HIS A 91 -9.96 7.17 6.96
C HIS A 91 -9.67 5.88 7.69
N LEU A 92 -8.42 5.41 7.66
CA LEU A 92 -8.05 4.18 8.33
C LEU A 92 -8.17 4.32 9.84
N MET A 93 -7.68 5.41 10.43
CA MET A 93 -7.81 5.68 11.87
C MET A 93 -9.27 5.74 12.29
N ARG A 94 -10.13 6.42 11.52
CA ARG A 94 -11.58 6.47 11.76
C ARG A 94 -12.23 5.08 11.77
N TYR A 95 -11.87 4.21 10.81
CA TYR A 95 -12.43 2.86 10.76
C TYR A 95 -11.82 1.93 11.80
N ALA A 96 -10.55 2.09 12.15
CA ALA A 96 -9.94 1.36 13.26
C ALA A 96 -10.66 1.66 14.58
N GLU A 97 -10.92 2.94 14.89
CA GLU A 97 -11.72 3.34 16.04
C GLU A 97 -13.15 2.78 15.98
N LYS A 98 -13.82 2.94 14.81
CA LYS A 98 -15.20 2.51 14.62
C LYS A 98 -15.40 1.01 14.84
N PHE A 99 -14.46 0.20 14.42
CA PHE A 99 -14.49 -1.27 14.55
C PHE A 99 -13.70 -1.78 15.75
N GLU A 100 -13.29 -0.87 16.66
CA GLU A 100 -12.58 -1.20 17.90
C GLU A 100 -11.30 -2.02 17.67
N LEU A 101 -10.60 -1.74 16.57
CA LEU A 101 -9.34 -2.42 16.25
C LEU A 101 -8.18 -1.83 17.03
N SER A 102 -7.46 -2.68 17.76
CA SER A 102 -6.27 -2.28 18.49
C SER A 102 -5.10 -2.04 17.55
N LEU A 103 -4.34 -0.97 17.78
CA LEU A 103 -3.16 -0.60 17.02
C LEU A 103 -1.91 -0.71 17.90
N ASP A 104 -0.90 -1.43 17.43
CA ASP A 104 0.41 -1.52 18.06
C ASP A 104 1.37 -0.51 17.42
N LEU A 105 1.99 0.35 18.23
CA LEU A 105 2.93 1.36 17.77
C LEU A 105 4.21 0.70 17.22
N LEU A 106 4.61 1.06 16.02
CA LEU A 106 5.90 0.71 15.44
C LEU A 106 6.96 1.77 15.83
N GLY A 107 8.12 1.31 16.14
CA GLY A 107 9.25 2.15 16.55
C GLY A 107 10.14 1.36 17.49
N SER A 108 11.02 2.02 18.25
CA SER A 108 11.89 1.33 19.19
C SER A 108 11.08 0.31 20.00
N ASN A 109 11.46 -0.96 19.91
CA ASN A 109 10.85 -2.00 20.71
C ASN A 109 10.86 -1.54 22.18
N PRO A 110 9.70 -1.34 22.85
CA PRO A 110 9.68 -0.82 24.21
C PRO A 110 10.45 -1.70 25.20
N LEU A 111 10.55 -3.00 24.89
CA LEU A 111 11.31 -3.99 25.68
C LEU A 111 12.81 -3.94 25.38
N HIS A 112 13.21 -3.41 24.24
CA HIS A 112 14.60 -3.37 23.78
C HIS A 112 14.89 -2.05 23.03
N PRO A 113 14.89 -0.89 23.72
CA PRO A 113 15.01 0.43 23.09
C PRO A 113 16.40 0.70 22.49
N ASP A 114 17.39 -0.10 22.83
CA ASP A 114 18.80 0.09 22.46
C ASP A 114 19.25 -0.79 21.29
N LEU A 115 18.32 -1.45 20.58
CA LEU A 115 18.67 -2.23 19.39
C LEU A 115 19.19 -1.32 18.28
N ALA A 116 20.25 -1.76 17.61
CA ALA A 116 20.79 -1.04 16.46
C ALA A 116 20.03 -1.38 15.17
N HIS A 117 19.77 -0.35 14.36
CA HIS A 117 19.29 -0.54 12.98
C HIS A 117 20.38 -1.13 12.10
N LEU A 118 19.99 -1.98 11.16
CA LEU A 118 20.91 -2.60 10.23
C LEU A 118 20.79 -2.00 8.84
N TYR A 119 21.95 -1.70 8.24
CA TYR A 119 22.10 -1.35 6.85
C TYR A 119 23.15 -2.25 6.22
N TYR A 120 22.86 -2.83 5.07
CA TYR A 120 23.85 -3.57 4.27
C TYR A 120 24.06 -2.82 2.97
N ILE A 121 25.26 -2.23 2.82
CA ILE A 121 25.56 -1.33 1.71
C ILE A 121 26.97 -1.63 1.18
N ARG A 122 27.08 -1.93 -0.12
CA ARG A 122 28.33 -2.26 -0.83
C ARG A 122 29.17 -3.31 -0.09
N GLY A 123 28.49 -4.37 0.38
CA GLY A 123 29.13 -5.46 1.10
C GLY A 123 29.43 -5.19 2.58
N ASN A 124 29.10 -4.00 3.10
CA ASN A 124 29.34 -3.62 4.49
C ASN A 124 28.05 -3.69 5.31
N LEU A 125 28.09 -4.44 6.40
CA LEU A 125 27.02 -4.47 7.39
C LEU A 125 27.26 -3.39 8.46
N LEU A 126 26.39 -2.39 8.49
CA LEU A 126 26.45 -1.27 9.43
C LEU A 126 25.40 -1.45 10.51
N LYS A 127 25.84 -1.37 11.79
CA LYS A 127 24.96 -1.34 12.97
C LYS A 127 24.86 0.10 13.45
N VAL A 128 23.70 0.72 13.30
CA VAL A 128 23.49 2.14 13.55
C VAL A 128 22.59 2.33 14.76
N LYS A 129 23.13 2.91 15.81
CA LYS A 129 22.34 3.31 16.99
C LYS A 129 21.64 4.64 16.77
N ARG A 130 20.53 4.83 17.43
CA ARG A 130 19.75 6.08 17.35
C ARG A 130 20.63 7.28 17.75
N GLY A 131 20.64 8.29 16.87
CA GLY A 131 21.45 9.52 17.09
C GLY A 131 22.94 9.38 16.75
N GLN A 132 23.39 8.21 16.32
CA GLN A 132 24.77 8.00 15.90
C GLN A 132 25.03 8.65 14.54
N LYS A 133 26.15 9.37 14.41
CA LYS A 133 26.67 9.81 13.10
C LYS A 133 27.19 8.58 12.35
N VAL A 134 26.77 8.43 11.11
CA VAL A 134 27.13 7.28 10.28
C VAL A 134 28.06 7.71 9.17
N GLU A 135 29.15 6.99 9.01
CA GLU A 135 29.99 7.07 7.81
C GLU A 135 29.49 6.05 6.80
N TRP A 136 28.76 6.57 5.82
CA TRP A 136 28.21 5.73 4.75
C TRP A 136 29.30 5.33 3.76
N PRO A 137 29.39 4.06 3.31
CA PRO A 137 30.35 3.61 2.31
C PRO A 137 29.92 4.03 0.88
N LEU A 138 29.61 5.31 0.72
CA LEU A 138 29.08 5.93 -0.48
C LEU A 138 29.80 7.25 -0.79
N ASP A 139 29.89 7.59 -2.07
CA ASP A 139 30.53 8.82 -2.54
C ASP A 139 29.63 10.03 -2.32
N LEU A 140 29.57 10.49 -1.06
CA LEU A 140 28.81 11.66 -0.62
C LEU A 140 29.70 12.91 -0.65
N THR A 141 29.13 14.06 -1.00
CA THR A 141 29.81 15.35 -0.88
C THR A 141 30.06 15.71 0.60
N PRO A 142 30.99 16.63 0.91
CA PRO A 142 31.23 17.09 2.28
C PRO A 142 29.95 17.63 2.96
N GLU A 143 29.10 18.37 2.20
CA GLU A 143 27.81 18.89 2.69
C GLU A 143 26.83 17.76 3.04
N GLU A 144 26.73 16.73 2.19
CA GLU A 144 25.86 15.57 2.40
C GLU A 144 26.31 14.73 3.61
N LYS A 145 27.63 14.55 3.78
CA LYS A 145 28.20 13.89 4.98
C LYS A 145 27.89 14.66 6.25
N LEU A 146 27.92 16.00 6.19
CA LEU A 146 27.63 16.85 7.33
C LEU A 146 26.13 16.83 7.68
N SER A 147 25.26 16.97 6.69
CA SER A 147 23.79 16.98 6.89
C SER A 147 23.22 15.62 7.29
N GLY A 148 23.90 14.53 6.92
CA GLY A 148 23.46 13.17 7.18
C GLY A 148 22.16 12.80 6.44
N LEU A 149 21.64 11.58 6.69
CA LEU A 149 20.47 11.05 5.98
C LEU A 149 19.23 11.95 6.16
N ILE A 150 18.94 12.39 7.37
CA ILE A 150 17.77 13.23 7.67
C ILE A 150 17.89 14.60 6.96
N GLY A 151 19.06 15.23 7.00
CA GLY A 151 19.27 16.49 6.33
C GLY A 151 19.16 16.37 4.81
N MET A 152 19.70 15.28 4.23
CA MET A 152 19.54 14.99 2.81
C MET A 152 18.07 14.75 2.43
N GLN A 153 17.31 14.03 3.24
CA GLN A 153 15.85 13.86 3.03
C GLN A 153 15.14 15.21 3.04
N GLY A 154 15.39 16.04 4.03
CA GLY A 154 14.81 17.39 4.13
C GLY A 154 15.12 18.26 2.91
N LYS A 155 16.37 18.24 2.42
CA LYS A 155 16.80 19.02 1.25
C LYS A 155 16.19 18.48 -0.05
N TYR A 156 16.35 17.19 -0.32
CA TYR A 156 16.10 16.61 -1.62
C TYR A 156 14.64 16.17 -1.83
N PHE A 157 13.89 15.85 -0.77
CA PHE A 157 12.47 15.51 -0.86
C PHE A 157 11.54 16.72 -0.71
N SER A 158 12.07 17.93 -0.50
CA SER A 158 11.23 19.13 -0.41
C SER A 158 10.39 19.31 -1.68
N LEU A 159 9.12 19.69 -1.50
CA LEU A 159 8.21 19.89 -2.62
C LEU A 159 8.56 21.16 -3.41
N PRO A 160 8.48 21.13 -4.75
CA PRO A 160 8.55 22.34 -5.57
C PRO A 160 7.35 23.25 -5.30
N ASN A 161 7.58 24.57 -5.27
CA ASN A 161 6.52 25.57 -5.03
C ASN A 161 5.43 25.58 -6.12
N ASP A 162 5.78 25.16 -7.34
CA ASP A 162 4.90 25.14 -8.50
C ASP A 162 4.22 23.78 -8.74
N LEU A 163 4.31 22.86 -7.78
CA LEU A 163 3.67 21.55 -7.86
C LEU A 163 2.14 21.64 -7.91
N GLY A 164 1.56 22.64 -7.23
CA GLY A 164 0.11 22.69 -6.99
C GLY A 164 -0.37 21.62 -5.98
N ASP A 165 -1.64 21.63 -5.68
CA ASP A 165 -2.27 20.66 -4.76
C ASP A 165 -2.73 19.41 -5.53
N PRO A 166 -2.18 18.23 -5.29
CA PRO A 166 -2.54 17.01 -6.01
C PRO A 166 -3.95 16.46 -5.67
N THR A 167 -4.63 17.05 -4.70
CA THR A 167 -5.99 16.69 -4.32
C THR A 167 -7.05 17.55 -5.01
N GLU A 168 -6.63 18.66 -5.67
CA GLU A 168 -7.54 19.56 -6.37
C GLU A 168 -7.95 19.03 -7.74
N PRO A 169 -9.22 19.29 -8.16
CA PRO A 169 -9.67 18.97 -9.51
C PRO A 169 -8.80 19.65 -10.58
N GLY A 170 -8.49 18.91 -11.64
CA GLY A 170 -7.68 19.42 -12.76
C GLY A 170 -6.17 19.34 -12.56
N TRP A 171 -5.68 18.81 -11.43
CA TRP A 171 -4.27 18.48 -11.27
C TRP A 171 -3.88 17.31 -12.21
N PRO A 172 -2.66 17.26 -12.81
CA PRO A 172 -1.55 18.18 -12.61
C PRO A 172 -1.68 19.50 -13.37
N THR A 173 -1.18 20.58 -12.76
CA THR A 173 -1.07 21.90 -13.40
C THR A 173 -0.05 21.86 -14.55
N GLU A 174 -0.12 22.82 -15.48
CA GLU A 174 0.88 22.90 -16.56
C GLU A 174 2.30 23.05 -16.01
N ALA A 175 2.49 23.80 -14.92
CA ALA A 175 3.79 23.97 -14.27
C ALA A 175 4.33 22.65 -13.67
N ALA A 176 3.45 21.79 -13.16
CA ALA A 176 3.84 20.52 -12.57
C ALA A 176 4.22 19.45 -13.62
N LYS A 177 3.71 19.54 -14.85
CA LYS A 177 3.93 18.52 -15.90
C LYS A 177 5.40 18.32 -16.26
N LYS A 178 6.26 19.35 -16.08
CA LYS A 178 7.70 19.20 -16.30
C LYS A 178 8.34 18.09 -15.42
N TYR A 179 7.82 17.89 -14.19
CA TYR A 179 8.29 16.85 -13.29
C TYR A 179 7.84 15.45 -13.71
N ASP A 180 6.83 15.36 -14.58
CA ASP A 180 6.39 14.09 -15.13
C ASP A 180 7.28 13.60 -16.28
N GLN A 181 8.09 14.49 -16.87
CA GLN A 181 8.97 14.15 -17.99
C GLN A 181 10.32 13.53 -17.55
N MET A 182 10.57 13.43 -16.25
CA MET A 182 11.80 12.88 -15.68
C MET A 182 11.51 11.80 -14.64
N THR A 183 12.49 10.95 -14.44
CA THR A 183 12.51 9.98 -13.35
C THR A 183 12.78 10.68 -12.02
N TYR A 184 12.44 10.03 -10.91
CA TYR A 184 12.72 10.62 -9.60
C TYR A 184 14.22 10.74 -9.31
N SER A 185 15.05 9.82 -9.80
CA SER A 185 16.51 9.94 -9.71
C SER A 185 17.05 11.17 -10.47
N GLU A 186 16.50 11.45 -11.65
CA GLU A 186 16.85 12.67 -12.40
C GLU A 186 16.41 13.93 -11.65
N PHE A 187 15.23 13.91 -11.05
CA PHE A 187 14.75 14.99 -10.18
C PHE A 187 15.69 15.25 -9.00
N LEU A 188 16.14 14.21 -8.29
CA LEU A 188 17.08 14.36 -7.18
C LEU A 188 18.42 14.94 -7.66
N ARG A 189 18.94 14.46 -8.79
CA ARG A 189 20.18 14.99 -9.39
C ARG A 189 20.02 16.46 -9.83
N SER A 190 18.88 16.84 -10.39
CA SER A 190 18.60 18.24 -10.75
C SER A 190 18.60 19.18 -9.53
N ARG A 191 18.40 18.64 -8.33
CA ARG A 191 18.49 19.36 -7.06
C ARG A 191 19.90 19.34 -6.44
N GLY A 192 20.88 18.79 -7.16
CA GLY A 192 22.27 18.72 -6.74
C GLY A 192 22.62 17.49 -5.89
N ALA A 193 21.75 16.46 -5.84
CA ALA A 193 22.10 15.22 -5.16
C ALA A 193 23.24 14.49 -5.87
N SER A 194 24.28 14.12 -5.13
CA SER A 194 25.37 13.27 -5.64
C SER A 194 24.83 11.86 -5.97
N ARG A 195 25.61 11.08 -6.70
CA ARG A 195 25.28 9.67 -6.95
C ARG A 195 25.14 8.91 -5.62
N GLY A 196 26.06 9.13 -4.69
CA GLY A 196 26.02 8.50 -3.37
C GLY A 196 24.78 8.88 -2.57
N ALA A 197 24.32 10.15 -2.65
CA ALA A 197 23.09 10.59 -2.01
C ALA A 197 21.85 9.92 -2.63
N VAL A 198 21.77 9.82 -3.97
CA VAL A 198 20.68 9.09 -4.63
C VAL A 198 20.68 7.62 -4.21
N ASP A 199 21.85 6.96 -4.21
CA ASP A 199 22.00 5.57 -3.78
C ASP A 199 21.55 5.36 -2.32
N LEU A 200 21.85 6.30 -1.41
CA LEU A 200 21.44 6.22 -0.01
C LEU A 200 19.95 6.50 0.19
N LEU A 201 19.44 7.53 -0.49
CA LEU A 201 18.03 7.95 -0.35
C LEU A 201 17.03 6.94 -0.92
N ARG A 202 17.46 6.14 -1.91
CA ARG A 202 16.59 5.09 -2.48
C ARG A 202 16.33 3.96 -1.50
N LEU A 203 17.33 3.58 -0.69
CA LEU A 203 17.27 2.42 0.19
C LEU A 203 16.12 2.50 1.20
N GLY A 204 15.22 1.53 1.13
CA GLY A 204 14.07 1.42 2.03
C GLY A 204 12.99 2.50 1.88
N ASN A 205 13.16 3.47 0.97
CA ASN A 205 12.21 4.55 0.71
C ASN A 205 11.67 4.52 -0.73
N LEU A 206 12.55 4.61 -1.72
CA LEU A 206 12.15 4.73 -3.13
C LEU A 206 12.14 3.39 -3.85
N ASP A 207 12.95 2.43 -3.41
CA ASP A 207 13.05 1.08 -3.99
C ASP A 207 11.76 0.24 -3.82
N ILE A 208 10.78 0.76 -3.08
CA ILE A 208 9.51 0.09 -2.86
C ILE A 208 8.47 0.42 -3.92
N PHE A 209 8.74 1.35 -4.83
CA PHE A 209 7.82 1.77 -5.88
C PHE A 209 8.28 1.32 -7.25
N GLY A 210 7.39 0.66 -8.00
CA GLY A 210 7.61 0.29 -9.39
C GLY A 210 8.89 -0.54 -9.60
N ASP A 211 9.68 -0.11 -10.55
CA ASP A 211 11.01 -0.65 -10.85
C ASP A 211 12.15 0.24 -10.28
N GLY A 212 11.84 1.00 -9.23
CA GLY A 212 12.78 1.90 -8.55
C GLY A 212 12.79 3.33 -9.08
N PRO A 213 13.55 4.24 -8.42
CA PRO A 213 13.52 5.67 -8.71
C PRO A 213 14.11 6.06 -10.08
N ASP A 214 14.79 5.15 -10.76
CA ASP A 214 15.27 5.33 -12.13
C ASP A 214 14.17 5.01 -13.19
N ALA A 215 13.00 4.51 -12.76
CA ALA A 215 11.92 4.10 -13.65
C ALA A 215 10.61 4.86 -13.43
N PHE A 216 10.31 5.28 -12.21
CA PHE A 216 9.06 5.99 -11.96
C PHE A 216 9.18 7.51 -12.12
N SER A 217 8.06 8.13 -12.53
CA SER A 217 7.94 9.58 -12.71
C SER A 217 8.22 10.35 -11.42
N ALA A 218 8.99 11.43 -11.50
CA ALA A 218 9.18 12.32 -10.37
C ALA A 218 7.84 12.89 -9.88
N LEU A 219 6.95 13.24 -10.80
CA LEU A 219 5.62 13.78 -10.44
C LEU A 219 4.78 12.78 -9.67
N TYR A 220 4.92 11.48 -9.94
CA TYR A 220 4.25 10.42 -9.16
C TYR A 220 4.63 10.46 -7.68
N PHE A 221 5.94 10.48 -7.38
CA PHE A 221 6.38 10.51 -6.00
C PHE A 221 6.07 11.84 -5.32
N LEU A 222 6.23 12.96 -6.02
CA LEU A 222 5.87 14.29 -5.51
C LEU A 222 4.39 14.39 -5.17
N ARG A 223 3.51 13.80 -6.00
CA ARG A 223 2.07 13.69 -5.73
C ARG A 223 1.78 12.95 -4.43
N PHE A 224 2.34 11.76 -4.30
CA PHE A 224 2.20 10.93 -3.09
C PHE A 224 2.72 11.65 -1.86
N PHE A 225 3.93 12.23 -1.96
CA PHE A 225 4.58 12.91 -0.83
C PHE A 225 3.84 14.20 -0.41
N ALA A 226 3.29 14.96 -1.36
CA ALA A 226 2.47 16.12 -1.06
C ALA A 226 1.18 15.74 -0.32
N ALA A 227 0.49 14.69 -0.76
CA ALA A 227 -0.68 14.17 -0.05
C ALA A 227 -0.31 13.73 1.38
N PHE A 228 0.82 13.04 1.54
CA PHE A 228 1.34 12.62 2.84
C PHE A 228 1.61 13.82 3.76
N LEU A 229 2.31 14.86 3.29
CA LEU A 229 2.61 16.05 4.09
C LEU A 229 1.32 16.81 4.47
N LYS A 230 0.40 16.99 3.53
CA LYS A 230 -0.88 17.69 3.79
C LYS A 230 -1.67 17.07 4.94
N SER A 231 -1.65 15.75 5.09
CA SER A 231 -2.31 15.11 6.22
C SER A 231 -1.46 15.05 7.47
N SER A 232 -0.12 15.10 7.35
CA SER A 232 0.80 15.16 8.47
C SER A 232 0.81 16.53 9.15
N ASP A 233 0.46 17.61 8.43
CA ASP A 233 0.26 18.94 9.02
C ASP A 233 -0.87 18.94 10.06
N ALA A 234 -1.85 18.06 9.89
CA ALA A 234 -2.93 17.85 10.86
C ALA A 234 -2.47 17.04 12.08
N ASN A 235 -1.37 16.26 11.98
CA ASN A 235 -0.80 15.48 13.08
C ASN A 235 0.72 15.31 12.91
N PRO A 236 1.53 16.22 13.46
CA PRO A 236 2.99 16.25 13.28
C PRO A 236 3.74 15.09 13.97
N SER A 237 3.07 14.21 14.71
CA SER A 237 3.73 13.10 15.41
C SER A 237 4.27 12.01 14.48
N SER A 238 3.73 11.86 13.29
CA SER A 238 4.16 10.91 12.24
C SER A 238 4.47 9.49 12.77
N ARG A 239 3.61 8.99 13.66
CA ARG A 239 3.75 7.65 14.24
C ARG A 239 3.21 6.59 13.30
N ARG A 240 3.88 5.45 13.27
CA ARG A 240 3.44 4.27 12.49
C ARG A 240 2.96 3.18 13.41
N TYR A 241 1.93 2.47 12.97
CA TYR A 241 1.30 1.38 13.69
C TYR A 241 1.10 0.16 12.78
N VAL A 242 0.79 -0.96 13.39
CA VAL A 242 0.19 -2.14 12.76
C VAL A 242 -1.11 -2.48 13.48
N ILE A 243 -2.06 -3.11 12.78
CA ILE A 243 -3.28 -3.62 13.41
C ILE A 243 -2.91 -4.87 14.18
N LYS A 244 -3.13 -4.86 15.50
CA LYS A 244 -2.86 -5.99 16.38
C LYS A 244 -3.72 -7.20 15.97
N GLY A 245 -3.09 -8.33 15.74
CA GLY A 245 -3.77 -9.55 15.28
C GLY A 245 -3.87 -9.68 13.76
N GLY A 246 -3.40 -8.66 13.00
CA GLY A 246 -3.30 -8.69 11.54
C GLY A 246 -4.19 -7.68 10.84
N SER A 247 -3.67 -7.13 9.74
CA SER A 247 -4.35 -6.09 8.95
C SER A 247 -5.66 -6.57 8.31
N ASP A 248 -5.82 -7.88 8.12
CA ASP A 248 -7.05 -8.47 7.56
C ASP A 248 -8.26 -8.37 8.50
N LEU A 249 -8.06 -7.97 9.77
CA LEU A 249 -9.15 -7.69 10.70
C LEU A 249 -10.00 -6.50 10.23
N LEU A 250 -9.40 -5.51 9.59
CA LEU A 250 -10.14 -4.36 9.07
C LEU A 250 -11.14 -4.74 7.96
N PRO A 251 -10.74 -5.39 6.85
CA PRO A 251 -11.71 -5.84 5.86
C PRO A 251 -12.70 -6.88 6.40
N LYS A 252 -12.32 -7.71 7.38
CA LYS A 252 -13.23 -8.64 8.04
C LYS A 252 -14.31 -7.90 8.86
N ALA A 253 -13.97 -6.83 9.55
CA ALA A 253 -14.92 -6.01 10.29
C ALA A 253 -15.93 -5.31 9.36
N PHE A 254 -15.46 -4.77 8.23
CA PHE A 254 -16.38 -4.28 7.19
C PHE A 254 -17.31 -5.38 6.68
N ALA A 255 -16.77 -6.55 6.34
CA ALA A 255 -17.56 -7.66 5.82
C ALA A 255 -18.62 -8.15 6.84
N ALA A 256 -18.27 -8.20 8.11
CA ALA A 256 -19.20 -8.54 9.19
C ALA A 256 -20.38 -7.54 9.28
N SER A 257 -20.13 -6.24 9.08
CA SER A 257 -21.18 -5.22 9.07
C SER A 257 -22.02 -5.20 7.78
N LEU A 258 -21.56 -5.87 6.72
CA LEU A 258 -22.22 -6.01 5.42
C LEU A 258 -22.75 -7.43 5.17
N THR A 259 -23.06 -8.18 6.22
CA THR A 259 -23.57 -9.55 6.15
C THR A 259 -24.74 -9.67 5.16
N ARG A 260 -24.75 -10.75 4.35
CA ARG A 260 -25.71 -11.05 3.29
C ARG A 260 -25.65 -10.13 2.06
N ARG A 261 -24.69 -9.20 2.00
CA ARG A 261 -24.49 -8.30 0.86
C ARG A 261 -23.29 -8.71 -0.02
N ILE A 262 -22.50 -9.68 0.43
CA ILE A 262 -21.28 -10.11 -0.27
C ILE A 262 -21.46 -11.51 -0.85
N TYR A 263 -21.30 -11.61 -2.16
CA TYR A 263 -21.23 -12.86 -2.90
C TYR A 263 -19.75 -13.19 -3.11
N TYR A 264 -19.25 -14.17 -2.40
CA TYR A 264 -17.90 -14.70 -2.56
C TYR A 264 -17.83 -15.73 -3.68
N GLY A 265 -16.65 -15.93 -4.28
CA GLY A 265 -16.48 -16.83 -5.43
C GLY A 265 -17.28 -16.39 -6.65
N ALA A 266 -17.47 -15.08 -6.80
CA ALA A 266 -18.33 -14.46 -7.81
C ALA A 266 -17.50 -13.54 -8.75
N PRO A 267 -16.51 -14.05 -9.52
CA PRO A 267 -15.71 -13.25 -10.43
C PRO A 267 -16.57 -12.66 -11.53
N VAL A 268 -16.51 -11.33 -11.68
CA VAL A 268 -17.17 -10.61 -12.77
C VAL A 268 -16.39 -10.86 -14.05
N VAL A 269 -17.10 -11.20 -15.12
CA VAL A 269 -16.53 -11.50 -16.44
C VAL A 269 -16.94 -10.50 -17.51
N ARG A 270 -18.08 -9.80 -17.32
CA ARG A 270 -18.58 -8.80 -18.28
C ARG A 270 -19.40 -7.73 -17.59
N ILE A 271 -19.26 -6.49 -18.06
CA ILE A 271 -20.03 -5.31 -17.64
C ILE A 271 -20.69 -4.70 -18.87
N GLU A 272 -22.03 -4.66 -18.88
CA GLU A 272 -22.82 -4.06 -19.95
C GLU A 272 -23.43 -2.73 -19.49
N ARG A 273 -23.07 -1.65 -20.16
CA ARG A 273 -23.54 -0.29 -19.88
C ARG A 273 -24.80 0.00 -20.70
N ARG A 274 -25.96 0.00 -20.06
CA ARG A 274 -27.28 0.10 -20.74
C ARG A 274 -27.98 1.41 -20.38
N GLY A 275 -27.55 2.56 -20.98
CA GLY A 275 -28.22 3.85 -20.77
C GLY A 275 -28.54 4.16 -19.30
N GLN A 276 -29.70 3.72 -18.81
CA GLN A 276 -30.19 3.97 -17.45
C GLN A 276 -29.79 2.93 -16.41
N SER A 277 -29.11 1.86 -16.78
CA SER A 277 -28.68 0.78 -15.87
C SER A 277 -27.34 0.18 -16.28
N VAL A 278 -26.75 -0.60 -15.39
CA VAL A 278 -25.59 -1.44 -15.67
C VAL A 278 -25.95 -2.89 -15.37
N ARG A 279 -25.66 -3.77 -16.32
CA ARG A 279 -25.79 -5.22 -16.15
C ARG A 279 -24.40 -5.81 -15.91
N VAL A 280 -24.28 -6.62 -14.88
CA VAL A 280 -23.03 -7.28 -14.49
C VAL A 280 -23.22 -8.78 -14.61
N ILE A 281 -22.36 -9.42 -15.39
CA ILE A 281 -22.32 -10.87 -15.55
C ILE A 281 -21.11 -11.40 -14.77
N PHE A 282 -21.34 -12.39 -13.93
CA PHE A 282 -20.34 -13.02 -13.08
C PHE A 282 -20.51 -14.54 -13.08
N LYS A 283 -19.45 -15.25 -12.71
CA LYS A 283 -19.51 -16.69 -12.50
C LYS A 283 -19.89 -16.98 -11.05
N GLN A 284 -20.74 -17.98 -10.82
CA GLN A 284 -21.01 -18.54 -9.49
C GLN A 284 -21.17 -20.04 -9.65
N ALA A 285 -20.33 -20.82 -8.97
CA ALA A 285 -20.10 -22.20 -9.29
C ALA A 285 -19.78 -22.34 -10.80
N ASP A 286 -20.45 -23.21 -11.52
CA ASP A 286 -20.21 -23.46 -12.97
C ASP A 286 -21.16 -22.67 -13.89
N ALA A 287 -21.96 -21.74 -13.36
CA ALA A 287 -22.96 -20.98 -14.11
C ALA A 287 -22.64 -19.48 -14.19
N HIS A 288 -23.00 -18.88 -15.32
CA HIS A 288 -23.07 -17.42 -15.40
C HIS A 288 -24.37 -16.92 -14.79
N GLN A 289 -24.20 -15.97 -13.88
CA GLN A 289 -25.30 -15.23 -13.25
C GLN A 289 -25.24 -13.78 -13.69
N GLU A 290 -26.36 -13.08 -13.55
CA GLU A 290 -26.43 -11.67 -13.89
C GLU A 290 -27.19 -10.86 -12.83
N LEU A 291 -26.74 -9.63 -12.64
CA LEU A 291 -27.43 -8.64 -11.82
C LEU A 291 -27.49 -7.31 -12.58
N VAL A 292 -28.56 -6.56 -12.32
CA VAL A 292 -28.77 -5.22 -12.88
C VAL A 292 -28.80 -4.21 -11.75
N CYS A 293 -28.15 -3.05 -11.94
CA CYS A 293 -28.10 -1.97 -10.96
C CYS A 293 -28.25 -0.59 -11.59
N ASP A 294 -28.53 0.41 -10.76
CA ASP A 294 -28.59 1.83 -11.15
C ASP A 294 -27.20 2.43 -11.27
N ARG A 295 -26.27 2.00 -10.40
CA ARG A 295 -24.87 2.45 -10.35
C ARG A 295 -23.95 1.27 -10.07
N LEU A 296 -22.78 1.28 -10.68
CA LEU A 296 -21.72 0.29 -10.47
C LEU A 296 -20.50 0.96 -9.84
N VAL A 297 -19.95 0.37 -8.79
CA VAL A 297 -18.62 0.69 -8.27
C VAL A 297 -17.63 -0.36 -8.75
N CYS A 298 -16.71 0.02 -9.62
CA CYS A 298 -15.58 -0.81 -10.03
C CYS A 298 -14.41 -0.58 -9.05
N ALA A 299 -14.25 -1.49 -8.09
CA ALA A 299 -13.25 -1.41 -7.02
C ALA A 299 -12.14 -2.45 -7.17
N ILE A 300 -11.87 -2.90 -8.40
CA ILE A 300 -10.82 -3.85 -8.73
C ILE A 300 -9.63 -3.15 -9.41
N PRO A 301 -8.40 -3.71 -9.29
CA PRO A 301 -7.23 -3.15 -9.95
C PRO A 301 -7.39 -3.15 -11.48
N PHE A 302 -6.80 -2.15 -12.15
CA PHE A 302 -6.81 -2.11 -13.63
C PHE A 302 -6.04 -3.28 -14.24
N SER A 303 -5.04 -3.81 -13.55
CA SER A 303 -4.36 -5.07 -13.92
C SER A 303 -5.30 -6.25 -14.08
N VAL A 304 -6.45 -6.24 -13.40
CA VAL A 304 -7.53 -7.25 -13.50
C VAL A 304 -8.63 -6.77 -14.43
N LEU A 305 -9.05 -5.50 -14.34
CA LEU A 305 -10.16 -4.94 -15.11
C LEU A 305 -9.96 -5.07 -16.62
N LYS A 306 -8.72 -4.97 -17.13
CA LYS A 306 -8.39 -5.15 -18.55
C LYS A 306 -8.76 -6.54 -19.12
N HIS A 307 -9.03 -7.52 -18.26
CA HIS A 307 -9.47 -8.87 -18.66
C HIS A 307 -10.98 -9.06 -18.56
N ILE A 308 -11.73 -8.02 -18.18
CA ILE A 308 -13.20 -8.04 -18.10
C ILE A 308 -13.76 -7.38 -19.36
N GLU A 309 -14.72 -8.05 -19.99
CA GLU A 309 -15.40 -7.50 -21.18
C GLU A 309 -16.29 -6.31 -20.79
N ILE A 310 -16.09 -5.17 -21.45
CA ILE A 310 -16.87 -3.93 -21.23
C ILE A 310 -17.64 -3.58 -22.51
N SER A 311 -18.95 -3.48 -22.43
CA SER A 311 -19.82 -3.17 -23.59
C SER A 311 -20.90 -2.13 -23.26
N PRO A 312 -21.02 -1.02 -23.99
CA PRO A 312 -20.02 -0.49 -24.91
C PRO A 312 -18.72 -0.11 -24.18
N PRO A 313 -17.59 0.01 -24.88
CA PRO A 313 -16.31 0.31 -24.26
C PRO A 313 -16.33 1.67 -23.55
N PHE A 314 -15.45 1.86 -22.57
CA PHE A 314 -15.23 3.14 -21.92
C PHE A 314 -14.63 4.18 -22.89
N SER A 315 -14.53 5.43 -22.45
CA SER A 315 -13.85 6.47 -23.23
C SER A 315 -12.39 6.09 -23.53
N THR A 316 -11.84 6.60 -24.63
CA THR A 316 -10.47 6.29 -25.07
C THR A 316 -9.44 6.53 -23.95
N GLY A 317 -9.55 7.64 -23.22
CA GLY A 317 -8.63 7.94 -22.11
C GLY A 317 -8.75 6.93 -20.94
N LYS A 318 -9.96 6.47 -20.63
CA LYS A 318 -10.18 5.42 -19.63
C LYS A 318 -9.61 4.07 -20.07
N GLN A 319 -9.82 3.69 -21.32
CA GLN A 319 -9.24 2.46 -21.88
C GLN A 319 -7.72 2.51 -21.83
N GLN A 320 -7.12 3.64 -22.23
CA GLN A 320 -5.68 3.84 -22.16
C GLN A 320 -5.16 3.73 -20.71
N ALA A 321 -5.88 4.32 -19.74
CA ALA A 321 -5.50 4.20 -18.33
C ALA A 321 -5.57 2.74 -17.83
N ILE A 322 -6.61 1.98 -18.22
CA ILE A 322 -6.75 0.57 -17.85
C ILE A 322 -5.62 -0.29 -18.43
N GLU A 323 -5.25 -0.06 -19.68
CA GLU A 323 -4.23 -0.84 -20.37
C GLU A 323 -2.80 -0.51 -19.92
N GLN A 324 -2.51 0.78 -19.66
CA GLN A 324 -1.14 1.26 -19.51
C GLN A 324 -0.71 1.48 -18.08
N LEU A 325 -1.63 1.55 -17.09
CA LEU A 325 -1.25 1.75 -15.69
C LEU A 325 -0.46 0.55 -15.17
N PRO A 326 0.83 0.71 -14.86
CA PRO A 326 1.64 -0.40 -14.37
C PRO A 326 1.38 -0.68 -12.90
N TYR A 327 1.65 -1.92 -12.50
CA TYR A 327 1.59 -2.38 -11.12
C TYR A 327 2.97 -2.89 -10.68
N THR A 328 3.33 -2.56 -9.46
CA THR A 328 4.59 -2.97 -8.85
C THR A 328 4.59 -4.48 -8.62
N SER A 329 5.62 -5.16 -9.12
CA SER A 329 5.89 -6.55 -8.76
C SER A 329 6.42 -6.61 -7.33
N VAL A 330 5.81 -7.44 -6.50
CA VAL A 330 6.27 -7.67 -5.11
C VAL A 330 6.26 -9.16 -4.80
N ALA A 331 7.39 -9.66 -4.36
CA ALA A 331 7.54 -10.98 -3.79
C ALA A 331 8.02 -10.87 -2.34
N ARG A 332 7.39 -11.59 -1.46
CA ARG A 332 7.74 -11.67 -0.03
C ARG A 332 8.04 -13.11 0.31
N VAL A 333 9.20 -13.36 0.90
CA VAL A 333 9.60 -14.69 1.38
C VAL A 333 9.79 -14.62 2.89
N TYR A 334 9.01 -15.41 3.59
CA TYR A 334 8.98 -15.43 5.05
C TYR A 334 9.84 -16.60 5.55
N LEU A 335 10.74 -16.31 6.45
CA LEU A 335 11.65 -17.26 7.08
C LEU A 335 11.30 -17.32 8.56
N GLN A 336 10.68 -18.42 8.98
CA GLN A 336 10.41 -18.66 10.39
C GLN A 336 11.68 -19.05 11.12
N SER A 337 11.92 -18.41 12.25
CA SER A 337 13.05 -18.62 13.13
C SER A 337 12.59 -19.20 14.47
N ARG A 338 13.31 -20.19 14.97
CA ARG A 338 13.09 -20.84 16.27
C ARG A 338 13.12 -19.86 17.44
N LYS A 339 13.93 -18.80 17.31
CA LYS A 339 14.00 -17.69 18.27
C LYS A 339 14.34 -16.39 17.57
N ARG A 340 14.03 -15.28 18.20
CA ARG A 340 14.41 -13.93 17.75
C ARG A 340 15.86 -13.63 18.12
N PHE A 341 16.80 -14.39 17.56
CA PHE A 341 18.23 -14.32 17.84
C PHE A 341 18.84 -12.92 17.60
N TRP A 342 18.24 -12.11 16.74
CA TRP A 342 18.67 -10.75 16.48
C TRP A 342 18.56 -9.84 17.73
N ILE A 343 17.65 -10.15 18.66
CA ILE A 343 17.57 -9.48 19.96
C ILE A 343 18.81 -9.80 20.80
N ASP A 344 19.23 -11.09 20.82
CA ASP A 344 20.48 -11.51 21.49
C ASP A 344 21.70 -10.79 20.88
N ASP A 345 21.69 -10.56 19.55
CA ASP A 345 22.74 -9.89 18.79
C ASP A 345 22.70 -8.35 18.95
N ARG A 346 21.74 -7.82 19.74
CA ARG A 346 21.52 -6.39 20.01
C ARG A 346 21.22 -5.56 18.77
N VAL A 347 20.51 -6.16 17.80
CA VAL A 347 20.07 -5.51 16.55
C VAL A 347 18.58 -5.72 16.33
N GLU A 348 17.98 -4.87 15.51
CA GLU A 348 16.61 -5.08 15.04
C GLU A 348 16.55 -6.22 14.03
N GLY A 349 15.41 -6.91 13.94
CA GLY A 349 15.14 -7.83 12.83
C GLY A 349 14.96 -7.09 11.52
N TYR A 350 14.53 -5.82 11.57
CA TYR A 350 14.42 -4.96 10.40
C TYR A 350 15.80 -4.52 9.89
N ALA A 351 15.97 -4.57 8.57
CA ALA A 351 17.17 -4.09 7.91
C ALA A 351 16.84 -3.51 6.52
N VAL A 352 17.70 -2.61 6.05
CA VAL A 352 17.67 -2.03 4.70
C VAL A 352 18.96 -2.45 3.96
N ALA A 353 18.85 -2.82 2.69
CA ALA A 353 19.98 -3.34 1.94
C ALA A 353 19.96 -2.91 0.46
N ASP A 354 21.17 -2.84 -0.12
CA ASP A 354 21.40 -2.75 -1.57
C ASP A 354 21.53 -4.14 -2.23
N LEU A 355 21.00 -5.16 -1.56
CA LEU A 355 20.89 -6.52 -2.05
C LEU A 355 19.65 -6.67 -2.97
N PRO A 356 19.50 -7.80 -3.68
CA PRO A 356 18.25 -8.15 -4.36
C PRO A 356 17.01 -8.08 -3.47
N ILE A 357 17.14 -8.43 -2.18
CA ILE A 357 16.18 -8.05 -1.15
C ILE A 357 16.47 -6.61 -0.74
N ASN A 358 15.52 -5.71 -0.90
CA ASN A 358 15.71 -4.31 -0.50
C ASN A 358 15.52 -4.09 1.00
N ARG A 359 14.83 -4.99 1.67
CA ARG A 359 14.57 -4.95 3.12
C ARG A 359 14.42 -6.35 3.70
N VAL A 360 14.79 -6.47 4.97
CA VAL A 360 14.30 -7.50 5.87
C VAL A 360 13.27 -6.86 6.80
N ILE A 361 12.12 -7.49 6.96
CA ILE A 361 11.05 -7.02 7.86
C ILE A 361 10.85 -8.08 8.94
N ASP A 362 10.90 -7.66 10.21
CA ASP A 362 10.59 -8.50 11.36
C ASP A 362 9.06 -8.51 11.58
N HIS A 363 8.44 -9.69 11.52
CA HIS A 363 7.01 -9.88 11.72
C HIS A 363 6.71 -10.58 13.05
N PRO A 364 5.66 -10.12 13.64
CA PRO A 364 5.48 -8.77 14.16
C PRO A 364 6.25 -8.63 15.46
N LEU A 365 6.86 -7.51 15.63
CA LEU A 365 7.73 -7.16 16.76
C LEU A 365 7.15 -7.43 18.15
N GLN A 366 5.81 -7.55 18.27
CA GLN A 366 5.11 -7.62 19.55
C GLN A 366 4.29 -8.92 19.72
N GLN A 367 4.45 -9.90 18.83
CA GLN A 367 3.81 -11.20 19.04
C GLN A 367 4.45 -11.96 20.20
N PRO A 368 3.65 -12.67 21.00
CA PRO A 368 4.17 -13.45 22.15
C PRO A 368 5.04 -14.61 21.68
N GLY A 369 5.83 -15.17 22.60
CA GLY A 369 6.66 -16.32 22.38
C GLY A 369 8.09 -15.98 21.93
N THR A 370 8.88 -17.04 21.73
CA THR A 370 10.32 -16.94 21.40
C THR A 370 10.55 -16.90 19.89
N ARG A 371 9.70 -17.55 19.10
CA ARG A 371 9.79 -17.62 17.64
C ARG A 371 9.60 -16.26 17.01
N GLY A 372 10.18 -16.07 15.83
CA GLY A 372 10.00 -14.88 15.01
C GLY A 372 9.93 -15.22 13.53
N ILE A 373 9.56 -14.25 12.72
CA ILE A 373 9.51 -14.36 11.27
C ILE A 373 10.29 -13.18 10.68
N LEU A 374 11.28 -13.48 9.84
CA LEU A 374 11.96 -12.49 9.01
C LEU A 374 11.43 -12.58 7.58
N GLU A 375 10.95 -11.48 7.05
CA GLU A 375 10.52 -11.36 5.65
C GLU A 375 11.67 -10.80 4.81
N ALA A 376 12.04 -11.52 3.76
CA ALA A 376 12.81 -10.97 2.65
C ALA A 376 11.85 -10.28 1.68
N ASN A 377 11.93 -8.95 1.58
CA ASN A 377 11.06 -8.16 0.70
C ASN A 377 11.77 -7.88 -0.63
N LEU A 378 11.11 -8.22 -1.73
CA LEU A 378 11.61 -8.02 -3.08
C LEU A 378 10.59 -7.21 -3.89
N VAL A 379 11.10 -6.27 -4.70
CA VAL A 379 10.27 -5.36 -5.48
C VAL A 379 10.82 -5.25 -6.91
N GLY A 380 9.95 -4.97 -7.87
CA GLY A 380 10.31 -4.71 -9.25
C GLY A 380 10.99 -5.88 -9.96
N PRO A 381 12.11 -5.67 -10.65
CA PRO A 381 12.80 -6.71 -11.42
C PRO A 381 13.18 -7.94 -10.58
N GLU A 382 13.65 -7.73 -9.35
CA GLU A 382 14.05 -8.82 -8.47
C GLU A 382 12.85 -9.63 -7.99
N ALA A 383 11.70 -9.00 -7.74
CA ALA A 383 10.47 -9.71 -7.44
C ALA A 383 10.04 -10.61 -8.61
N ARG A 384 10.08 -10.09 -9.84
CA ARG A 384 9.77 -10.89 -11.04
C ARG A 384 10.70 -12.08 -11.20
N ARG A 385 12.00 -11.89 -10.97
CA ARG A 385 13.00 -12.97 -11.03
C ARG A 385 12.70 -14.07 -10.02
N VAL A 386 12.39 -13.71 -8.77
CA VAL A 386 12.08 -14.66 -7.71
C VAL A 386 10.71 -15.31 -7.94
N THR A 387 9.74 -14.59 -8.47
CA THR A 387 8.42 -15.15 -8.84
C THR A 387 8.55 -16.31 -9.84
N ALA A 388 9.52 -16.27 -10.75
CA ALA A 388 9.76 -17.36 -11.70
C ALA A 388 10.40 -18.63 -11.09
N MET A 389 10.82 -18.58 -9.83
CA MET A 389 11.40 -19.73 -9.11
C MET A 389 10.29 -20.58 -8.47
N ASN A 390 10.58 -21.87 -8.19
CA ASN A 390 9.72 -22.66 -7.33
C ASN A 390 9.87 -22.26 -5.84
N GLU A 391 8.96 -22.74 -4.98
CA GLU A 391 8.91 -22.34 -3.56
C GLU A 391 10.22 -22.64 -2.81
N GLY A 392 10.81 -23.80 -3.03
CA GLY A 392 12.09 -24.18 -2.38
C GLY A 392 13.25 -23.29 -2.81
N GLU A 393 13.31 -22.92 -4.09
CA GLU A 393 14.30 -21.98 -4.61
C GLU A 393 14.13 -20.57 -4.03
N ARG A 394 12.87 -20.07 -3.91
CA ARG A 394 12.55 -18.78 -3.28
C ARG A 394 13.05 -18.74 -1.84
N ILE A 395 12.76 -19.78 -1.06
CA ILE A 395 13.19 -19.90 0.34
C ILE A 395 14.71 -19.94 0.44
N SER A 396 15.36 -20.78 -0.37
CA SER A 396 16.83 -20.93 -0.38
C SER A 396 17.51 -19.61 -0.75
N PHE A 397 16.98 -18.91 -1.76
CA PHE A 397 17.45 -17.59 -2.16
C PHE A 397 17.30 -16.57 -1.02
N ALA A 398 16.13 -16.52 -0.38
CA ALA A 398 15.89 -15.61 0.74
C ALA A 398 16.82 -15.90 1.93
N LEU A 399 17.02 -17.17 2.28
CA LEU A 399 17.96 -17.58 3.33
C LEU A 399 19.38 -17.08 3.03
N GLN A 400 19.84 -17.23 1.79
CA GLN A 400 21.16 -16.74 1.38
C GLN A 400 21.28 -15.23 1.49
N GLN A 401 20.26 -14.47 1.06
CA GLN A 401 20.30 -13.00 1.12
C GLN A 401 20.18 -12.48 2.56
N VAL A 402 19.21 -13.01 3.33
CA VAL A 402 19.01 -12.64 4.74
C VAL A 402 20.23 -13.03 5.56
N GLY A 403 20.88 -14.15 5.26
CA GLY A 403 22.10 -14.61 5.94
C GLY A 403 23.29 -13.65 5.85
N LYS A 404 23.34 -12.78 4.84
CA LYS A 404 24.36 -11.69 4.75
C LYS A 404 24.14 -10.60 5.79
N ILE A 405 22.90 -10.41 6.24
CA ILE A 405 22.48 -9.38 7.19
C ILE A 405 22.34 -9.97 8.60
N HIS A 406 21.70 -11.12 8.69
CA HIS A 406 21.46 -11.90 9.90
C HIS A 406 22.12 -13.27 9.81
N PRO A 407 23.45 -13.39 10.05
CA PRO A 407 24.19 -14.63 9.78
C PRO A 407 23.66 -15.88 10.51
N ARG A 408 23.04 -15.71 11.67
CA ARG A 408 22.50 -16.80 12.48
C ARG A 408 21.15 -17.34 12.00
N ILE A 409 20.59 -16.79 10.89
CA ILE A 409 19.27 -17.25 10.40
C ILE A 409 19.30 -18.74 10.04
N GLY A 410 20.38 -19.24 9.41
CA GLY A 410 20.50 -20.62 9.00
C GLY A 410 20.42 -21.61 10.18
N GLU A 411 21.04 -21.28 11.31
CA GLU A 411 21.02 -22.10 12.53
C GLU A 411 19.64 -22.14 13.20
N ASN A 412 18.83 -21.11 12.98
CA ASN A 412 17.54 -20.92 13.65
C ASN A 412 16.34 -21.18 12.72
N PHE A 413 16.56 -21.43 11.44
CA PHE A 413 15.52 -21.64 10.46
C PHE A 413 14.69 -22.89 10.74
N GLU A 414 13.36 -22.76 10.72
CA GLU A 414 12.40 -23.86 10.92
C GLU A 414 11.54 -24.15 9.68
N GLY A 415 11.37 -23.16 8.81
CA GLY A 415 10.54 -23.27 7.62
C GLY A 415 10.28 -21.92 7.00
N GLY A 416 9.66 -21.91 5.83
CA GLY A 416 9.33 -20.68 5.15
C GLY A 416 8.20 -20.86 4.14
N LEU A 417 7.70 -19.74 3.66
CA LEU A 417 6.74 -19.66 2.55
C LEU A 417 6.94 -18.37 1.78
N SER A 418 6.38 -18.29 0.58
CA SER A 418 6.40 -17.06 -0.21
C SER A 418 5.01 -16.59 -0.60
N LYS A 419 4.89 -15.29 -0.87
CA LYS A 419 3.75 -14.69 -1.55
C LYS A 419 4.24 -13.78 -2.66
N CYS A 420 3.96 -14.16 -3.90
CA CYS A 420 4.22 -13.38 -5.09
C CYS A 420 2.90 -12.77 -5.58
N TRP A 421 2.83 -11.43 -5.63
CA TRP A 421 1.58 -10.75 -6.01
C TRP A 421 1.29 -10.80 -7.52
N ASP A 422 2.31 -11.04 -8.34
CA ASP A 422 2.17 -11.18 -9.80
C ASP A 422 1.44 -12.48 -10.18
N GLU A 423 1.59 -13.55 -9.36
CA GLU A 423 0.91 -14.83 -9.53
C GLU A 423 -0.55 -14.80 -9.06
N ASP A 424 -0.94 -13.79 -8.31
CA ASP A 424 -2.29 -13.67 -7.79
C ASP A 424 -3.25 -13.24 -8.90
N GLU A 425 -4.12 -14.13 -9.34
CA GLU A 425 -5.06 -13.94 -10.44
C GLU A 425 -5.92 -12.68 -10.30
N TRP A 426 -6.30 -12.33 -9.05
CA TRP A 426 -7.20 -11.22 -8.75
C TRP A 426 -6.48 -9.96 -8.28
N ALA A 427 -5.16 -9.89 -8.43
CA ALA A 427 -4.35 -8.71 -8.17
C ALA A 427 -3.41 -8.39 -9.33
N ARG A 428 -2.68 -9.39 -9.85
CA ARG A 428 -1.71 -9.29 -10.96
C ARG A 428 -0.73 -8.14 -10.73
N GLY A 429 -0.15 -8.12 -9.52
CA GLY A 429 0.73 -7.07 -9.01
C GLY A 429 0.25 -6.49 -7.68
N ALA A 430 1.10 -5.72 -7.01
CA ALA A 430 0.84 -5.23 -5.66
C ALA A 430 0.11 -3.89 -5.64
N TYR A 431 0.68 -2.83 -6.19
CA TYR A 431 0.09 -1.48 -6.21
C TYR A 431 0.52 -0.70 -7.45
N SER A 432 -0.28 0.31 -7.80
CA SER A 432 -0.06 1.11 -9.01
C SER A 432 1.14 2.05 -8.88
N TRP A 433 1.77 2.36 -10.01
CA TRP A 433 2.80 3.36 -10.13
C TRP A 433 2.76 4.00 -11.51
N PHE A 434 3.57 5.03 -11.77
CA PHE A 434 3.55 5.77 -13.02
C PHE A 434 4.97 5.95 -13.57
N LYS A 435 5.14 5.67 -14.84
CA LYS A 435 6.35 6.01 -15.61
C LYS A 435 6.36 7.51 -15.96
N PRO A 436 7.50 8.07 -16.36
CA PRO A 436 7.53 9.42 -16.92
C PRO A 436 6.49 9.62 -18.02
N GLY A 437 5.76 10.74 -17.98
CA GLY A 437 4.65 11.08 -18.86
C GLY A 437 3.29 10.50 -18.49
N GLN A 438 3.25 9.48 -17.64
CA GLN A 438 2.00 8.80 -17.32
C GLN A 438 1.12 9.50 -16.27
N VAL A 439 1.69 10.29 -15.38
CA VAL A 439 0.87 11.06 -14.43
C VAL A 439 -0.01 12.04 -15.20
N SER A 440 0.59 12.80 -16.11
CA SER A 440 -0.12 13.80 -16.91
C SER A 440 -1.16 13.20 -17.87
N SER A 441 -0.85 12.01 -18.43
CA SER A 441 -1.73 11.37 -19.43
C SER A 441 -2.81 10.47 -18.83
N LEU A 442 -2.58 9.84 -17.67
CA LEU A 442 -3.50 8.83 -17.13
C LEU A 442 -4.33 9.34 -15.95
N VAL A 443 -3.74 10.14 -15.03
CA VAL A 443 -4.45 10.58 -13.80
C VAL A 443 -5.79 11.25 -14.09
N PRO A 444 -5.95 12.12 -15.12
CA PRO A 444 -7.23 12.73 -15.43
C PRO A 444 -8.36 11.74 -15.80
N HIS A 445 -8.00 10.51 -16.15
CA HIS A 445 -8.93 9.48 -16.61
C HIS A 445 -9.18 8.37 -15.58
N ILE A 446 -8.24 8.13 -14.65
CA ILE A 446 -8.29 6.96 -13.75
C ILE A 446 -9.53 6.98 -12.87
N ALA A 447 -9.80 8.06 -12.14
CA ALA A 447 -10.94 8.18 -11.24
C ALA A 447 -12.24 8.63 -11.94
N ARG A 448 -12.17 9.15 -13.17
CA ARG A 448 -13.30 9.73 -13.88
C ARG A 448 -14.45 8.74 -14.03
N VAL A 449 -15.67 9.18 -13.72
CA VAL A 449 -16.90 8.40 -13.88
C VAL A 449 -17.18 8.14 -15.36
N GLU A 450 -17.60 6.94 -15.71
CA GLU A 450 -17.97 6.51 -17.06
C GLU A 450 -19.47 6.16 -17.12
N GLY A 451 -20.29 7.20 -17.28
CA GLY A 451 -21.75 7.07 -17.24
C GLY A 451 -22.23 6.68 -15.83
N ARG A 452 -22.65 5.43 -15.64
CA ARG A 452 -23.13 4.91 -14.36
C ARG A 452 -22.08 4.04 -13.64
N VAL A 453 -20.83 4.02 -14.13
CA VAL A 453 -19.72 3.25 -13.55
C VAL A 453 -18.77 4.22 -12.85
N HIS A 454 -18.60 4.04 -11.56
CA HIS A 454 -17.69 4.77 -10.68
C HIS A 454 -16.47 3.92 -10.37
N PHE A 455 -15.31 4.53 -10.13
CA PHE A 455 -14.03 3.81 -9.94
C PHE A 455 -13.44 4.12 -8.57
N ALA A 456 -13.17 3.08 -7.80
CA ALA A 456 -12.49 3.13 -6.51
C ALA A 456 -11.26 2.21 -6.50
N GLY A 457 -10.33 2.46 -5.62
CA GLY A 457 -9.07 1.72 -5.47
C GLY A 457 -7.92 2.67 -5.20
N GLU A 458 -6.81 2.18 -4.62
CA GLU A 458 -5.64 3.02 -4.32
C GLU A 458 -5.10 3.77 -5.55
N HIS A 459 -5.27 3.19 -6.75
CA HIS A 459 -4.86 3.79 -8.01
C HIS A 459 -5.70 5.01 -8.41
N THR A 460 -6.88 5.21 -7.82
CA THR A 460 -7.78 6.35 -8.08
C THR A 460 -7.61 7.49 -7.08
N SER A 461 -6.70 7.35 -6.10
CA SER A 461 -6.41 8.31 -5.04
C SER A 461 -5.06 8.98 -5.22
N ALA A 462 -4.87 10.15 -4.58
CA ALA A 462 -3.55 10.76 -4.42
C ALA A 462 -2.65 9.94 -3.46
N TRP A 463 -3.27 9.20 -2.55
CA TRP A 463 -2.64 8.26 -1.63
C TRP A 463 -2.40 6.89 -2.27
N THR A 464 -1.75 6.86 -3.43
CA THR A 464 -1.46 5.60 -4.13
C THR A 464 -0.65 4.63 -3.25
N ALA A 465 -0.69 3.35 -3.59
CA ALA A 465 0.06 2.29 -2.91
C ALA A 465 -0.25 2.13 -1.40
N SER A 466 -1.41 2.61 -0.93
CA SER A 466 -1.76 2.59 0.50
C SER A 466 -3.18 2.09 0.79
N MET A 467 -3.37 1.60 2.01
CA MET A 467 -4.70 1.26 2.54
C MET A 467 -5.56 2.53 2.66
N GLU A 468 -4.96 3.66 3.02
CA GLU A 468 -5.64 4.96 3.13
C GLU A 468 -6.24 5.39 1.79
N GLY A 469 -5.49 5.32 0.70
CA GLY A 469 -5.99 5.66 -0.62
C GLY A 469 -7.13 4.76 -1.09
N ALA A 470 -7.08 3.48 -0.73
CA ALA A 470 -8.21 2.58 -0.99
C ALA A 470 -9.48 3.02 -0.25
N LEU A 471 -9.38 3.31 1.05
CA LEU A 471 -10.49 3.76 1.88
C LEU A 471 -11.03 5.13 1.45
N GLU A 472 -10.15 6.09 1.21
CA GLU A 472 -10.50 7.43 0.69
C GLU A 472 -11.31 7.33 -0.60
N SER A 473 -10.81 6.56 -1.57
CA SER A 473 -11.47 6.39 -2.86
C SER A 473 -12.86 5.76 -2.75
N GLY A 474 -13.04 4.81 -1.83
CA GLY A 474 -14.36 4.22 -1.55
C GLY A 474 -15.33 5.24 -0.94
N ASN A 475 -14.85 6.06 0.01
CA ASN A 475 -15.66 7.14 0.60
C ASN A 475 -16.06 8.19 -0.44
N ARG A 476 -15.12 8.61 -1.31
CA ARG A 476 -15.37 9.53 -2.42
C ARG A 476 -16.47 9.01 -3.34
N VAL A 477 -16.37 7.75 -3.77
CA VAL A 477 -17.35 7.12 -4.66
C VAL A 477 -18.73 7.00 -3.99
N ALA A 478 -18.79 6.74 -2.70
CA ALA A 478 -20.05 6.70 -1.98
C ALA A 478 -20.76 8.07 -2.01
N ILE A 479 -20.01 9.16 -1.85
CA ILE A 479 -20.54 10.54 -1.96
C ILE A 479 -20.98 10.81 -3.40
N GLU A 480 -20.15 10.51 -4.41
CA GLU A 480 -20.47 10.69 -5.82
C GLU A 480 -21.81 10.01 -6.19
N ILE A 481 -22.02 8.77 -5.73
CA ILE A 481 -23.25 8.01 -6.02
C ILE A 481 -24.45 8.59 -5.25
N ASN A 482 -24.25 9.00 -4.00
CA ASN A 482 -25.32 9.58 -3.20
C ASN A 482 -25.82 10.92 -3.81
N GLU A 483 -24.92 11.70 -4.37
CA GLU A 483 -25.23 12.99 -4.99
C GLU A 483 -25.66 12.90 -6.47
N ALA A 484 -25.39 11.78 -7.12
CA ALA A 484 -25.81 11.55 -8.50
C ALA A 484 -27.34 11.54 -8.62
N PRO A 485 -27.91 12.05 -9.72
CA PRO A 485 -29.35 12.01 -9.99
C PRO A 485 -29.89 10.60 -10.18
#